data_6df3ef26d10c18e29b613db12a34c5e9
#
_entry.id   6df3ef26d10c18e29b613db12a34c5e9
#
_cell.length_a   1.000
_cell.length_b   1.000
_cell.length_c   1.000
_cell.angle_alpha   90.00
_cell.angle_beta   90.00
_cell.angle_gamma   90.00
#
_symmetry.space_group_name_H-M   'P 1'
#
loop_
_entity.id
_entity.type
_entity.pdbx_description
1 polymer ?
#
loop_
_entity_poly.entity_id
_entity_poly.type
_entity_poly.pdbx_seq_one_letter_code
_entity_poly.pdbx_strand_id
1 'polypeptide(L)'
;DVIAAAEELLGQNEAQLAELVEEQADNYLDEDNFPDSKMTDANVKKRIKALDKRTDAEEIAVLQKYLDLKGDISLNKKLIKERKYDLLTALVVKYADLSEAEIKRLVIEKKWFTSLALRLDCEMQRISQQLTKVLALAERYAQTLPEIDADITDLEAKVAAHLKQMGY
;
A
#
# COMPACT_ATOMS: atom_id res chain seq x y z
N ASP A 1 11.54 -16.20 7.49
CA ASP A 1 10.34 -16.26 6.79
C ASP A 1 10.54 -16.10 5.29
N VAL A 2 10.87 -17.25 4.65
CA VAL A 2 11.36 -17.30 3.26
C VAL A 2 10.32 -16.79 2.27
N ILE A 3 9.03 -17.06 2.53
CA ILE A 3 7.94 -16.61 1.64
C ILE A 3 7.79 -15.09 1.72
N ALA A 4 7.78 -14.51 2.92
CA ALA A 4 7.66 -13.07 3.10
C ALA A 4 8.84 -12.31 2.46
N ALA A 5 10.07 -12.80 2.62
CA ALA A 5 11.24 -12.22 1.97
C ALA A 5 11.16 -12.30 0.43
N ALA A 6 10.65 -13.41 -0.09
CA ALA A 6 10.47 -13.58 -1.53
C ALA A 6 9.33 -12.68 -2.09
N GLU A 7 8.27 -12.47 -1.30
CA GLU A 7 7.17 -11.54 -1.67
C GLU A 7 7.65 -10.07 -1.64
N GLU A 8 8.48 -9.71 -0.65
CA GLU A 8 9.09 -8.38 -0.59
C GLU A 8 10.02 -8.13 -1.77
N LEU A 9 10.90 -9.08 -2.09
CA LEU A 9 11.80 -9.00 -3.24
C LEU A 9 11.02 -8.91 -4.56
N LEU A 10 9.91 -9.66 -4.68
CA LEU A 10 9.03 -9.58 -5.83
C LEU A 10 8.45 -8.16 -5.98
N GLY A 11 7.96 -7.56 -4.90
CA GLY A 11 7.44 -6.19 -4.91
C GLY A 11 8.50 -5.16 -5.29
N GLN A 12 9.74 -5.30 -4.81
CA GLN A 12 10.85 -4.43 -5.18
C GLN A 12 11.18 -4.54 -6.67
N ASN A 13 11.27 -5.76 -7.20
CA ASN A 13 11.55 -5.98 -8.62
C ASN A 13 10.41 -5.48 -9.53
N GLU A 14 9.16 -5.63 -9.11
CA GLU A 14 8.01 -5.09 -9.85
C GLU A 14 8.00 -3.55 -9.85
N ALA A 15 8.35 -2.91 -8.73
CA ALA A 15 8.48 -1.46 -8.64
C ALA A 15 9.63 -0.93 -9.53
N GLN A 16 10.80 -1.57 -9.49
CA GLN A 16 11.93 -1.22 -10.33
C GLN A 16 11.63 -1.40 -11.83
N LEU A 17 10.88 -2.44 -12.19
CA LEU A 17 10.46 -2.65 -13.57
C LEU A 17 9.48 -1.56 -14.03
N ALA A 18 8.54 -1.16 -13.17
CA ALA A 18 7.59 -0.11 -13.48
C ALA A 18 8.28 1.25 -13.66
N GLU A 19 9.21 1.61 -12.76
CA GLU A 19 10.02 2.81 -12.84
C GLU A 19 10.84 2.84 -14.13
N LEU A 20 11.51 1.73 -14.47
CA LEU A 20 12.30 1.63 -15.68
C LEU A 20 11.44 1.76 -16.94
N VAL A 21 10.24 1.19 -16.97
CA VAL A 21 9.31 1.32 -18.09
C VAL A 21 8.80 2.77 -18.21
N GLU A 22 8.52 3.44 -17.10
CA GLU A 22 8.07 4.84 -17.09
C GLU A 22 9.18 5.79 -17.56
N GLU A 23 10.40 5.64 -17.05
CA GLU A 23 11.56 6.44 -17.47
C GLU A 23 11.88 6.29 -18.96
N GLN A 24 11.64 5.11 -19.51
CA GLN A 24 12.00 4.79 -20.88
C GLN A 24 10.82 4.89 -21.85
N ALA A 25 9.60 5.18 -21.36
CA ALA A 25 8.40 5.25 -22.19
C ALA A 25 8.54 6.20 -23.37
N ASP A 26 9.13 7.37 -23.13
CA ASP A 26 9.32 8.41 -24.17
C ASP A 26 10.47 8.10 -25.14
N ASN A 27 11.45 7.29 -24.70
CA ASN A 27 12.65 7.01 -25.49
C ASN A 27 12.53 5.75 -26.35
N TYR A 28 11.78 4.74 -25.88
CA TYR A 28 11.80 3.39 -26.47
C TYR A 28 10.42 2.86 -26.87
N LEU A 29 9.33 3.60 -26.58
CA LEU A 29 7.97 3.24 -26.99
C LEU A 29 7.55 3.88 -28.32
N ASP A 30 8.52 4.35 -29.12
CA ASP A 30 8.25 4.85 -30.45
C ASP A 30 7.75 3.71 -31.36
N GLU A 31 6.70 3.98 -32.17
CA GLU A 31 6.10 2.99 -33.08
C GLU A 31 7.11 2.43 -34.09
N ASP A 32 8.14 3.20 -34.47
CA ASP A 32 9.18 2.76 -35.35
C ASP A 32 10.11 1.71 -34.71
N ASN A 33 10.27 1.75 -33.40
CA ASN A 33 11.16 0.88 -32.63
C ASN A 33 10.45 -0.29 -31.98
N PHE A 34 9.19 -0.11 -31.55
CA PHE A 34 8.38 -1.14 -30.90
C PHE A 34 7.02 -1.24 -31.57
N PRO A 35 6.77 -2.27 -32.38
CA PRO A 35 5.44 -2.52 -32.92
C PRO A 35 4.40 -2.59 -31.79
N ASP A 36 3.29 -1.91 -31.96
CA ASP A 36 2.19 -1.79 -30.97
C ASP A 36 2.51 -0.88 -29.77
N SER A 37 3.54 -0.04 -29.81
CA SER A 37 3.94 0.88 -28.70
C SER A 37 4.00 0.19 -27.33
N LYS A 38 4.41 -1.09 -27.28
CA LYS A 38 4.48 -1.89 -26.07
C LYS A 38 5.83 -2.56 -25.91
N MET A 39 6.39 -2.36 -24.72
CA MET A 39 7.61 -3.01 -24.29
C MET A 39 7.31 -4.47 -23.89
N THR A 40 7.31 -5.37 -24.89
CA THR A 40 7.15 -6.81 -24.69
C THR A 40 8.48 -7.52 -24.80
N ASP A 41 8.63 -8.67 -24.15
CA ASP A 41 9.88 -9.47 -24.20
C ASP A 41 10.33 -9.78 -25.64
N ALA A 42 9.37 -10.01 -26.53
CA ALA A 42 9.64 -10.29 -27.93
C ALA A 42 10.18 -9.06 -28.67
N ASN A 43 9.57 -7.90 -28.46
CA ASN A 43 9.97 -6.63 -29.07
C ASN A 43 11.34 -6.19 -28.55
N VAL A 44 11.56 -6.26 -27.23
CA VAL A 44 12.85 -5.95 -26.61
C VAL A 44 13.98 -6.83 -27.15
N LYS A 45 13.79 -8.14 -27.24
CA LYS A 45 14.76 -9.07 -27.82
C LYS A 45 15.02 -8.80 -29.29
N LYS A 46 14.01 -8.37 -30.03
CA LYS A 46 14.13 -8.00 -31.44
C LYS A 46 14.97 -6.71 -31.60
N ARG A 47 14.69 -5.71 -30.74
CA ARG A 47 15.43 -4.45 -30.73
C ARG A 47 16.90 -4.65 -30.36
N ILE A 48 17.20 -5.40 -29.29
CA ILE A 48 18.60 -5.72 -28.92
C ILE A 48 19.41 -6.36 -30.08
N LYS A 49 18.74 -7.19 -30.89
CA LYS A 49 19.40 -7.81 -32.06
C LYS A 49 19.63 -6.86 -33.22
N ALA A 50 18.86 -5.79 -33.31
CA ALA A 50 18.96 -4.78 -34.37
C ALA A 50 19.97 -3.69 -34.04
N LEU A 51 20.32 -3.48 -32.78
CA LEU A 51 21.24 -2.46 -32.30
C LEU A 51 22.71 -2.84 -32.49
N ASP A 52 23.56 -1.85 -32.78
CA ASP A 52 24.99 -2.05 -32.84
C ASP A 52 25.63 -1.97 -31.45
N LYS A 53 26.37 -3.01 -31.08
CA LYS A 53 27.01 -3.15 -29.74
C LYS A 53 28.02 -2.04 -29.40
N ARG A 54 28.48 -1.28 -30.39
CA ARG A 54 29.50 -0.22 -30.19
C ARG A 54 28.89 1.16 -30.01
N THR A 55 27.83 1.45 -30.73
CA THR A 55 27.18 2.77 -30.74
C THR A 55 26.04 2.83 -29.71
N ASP A 56 25.33 1.73 -29.49
CA ASP A 56 24.05 1.70 -28.75
C ASP A 56 24.18 0.93 -27.42
N ALA A 57 25.39 0.93 -26.82
CA ALA A 57 25.69 0.15 -25.63
C ALA A 57 24.82 0.51 -24.42
N GLU A 58 24.46 1.78 -24.24
CA GLU A 58 23.61 2.25 -23.16
C GLU A 58 22.15 1.74 -23.32
N GLU A 59 21.61 1.83 -24.53
CA GLU A 59 20.29 1.31 -24.86
C GLU A 59 20.21 -0.20 -24.63
N ILE A 60 21.21 -0.94 -25.09
CA ILE A 60 21.28 -2.40 -24.89
C ILE A 60 21.33 -2.73 -23.41
N ALA A 61 22.07 -1.98 -22.58
CA ALA A 61 22.15 -2.22 -21.14
C ALA A 61 20.78 -2.02 -20.45
N VAL A 62 20.02 -1.00 -20.82
CA VAL A 62 18.68 -0.75 -20.29
C VAL A 62 17.70 -1.85 -20.68
N LEU A 63 17.70 -2.23 -21.96
CA LEU A 63 16.84 -3.30 -22.47
C LEU A 63 17.20 -4.66 -21.85
N GLN A 64 18.48 -4.91 -21.59
CA GLN A 64 18.93 -6.13 -20.89
C GLN A 64 18.45 -6.13 -19.45
N LYS A 65 18.59 -5.01 -18.72
CA LYS A 65 18.07 -4.85 -17.35
C LYS A 65 16.57 -5.11 -17.27
N TYR A 66 15.80 -4.67 -18.27
CA TYR A 66 14.37 -4.98 -18.35
C TYR A 66 14.12 -6.49 -18.44
N LEU A 67 14.85 -7.21 -19.30
CA LEU A 67 14.70 -8.66 -19.45
C LEU A 67 15.11 -9.41 -18.19
N ASP A 68 16.18 -8.97 -17.52
CA ASP A 68 16.67 -9.57 -16.28
C ASP A 68 15.67 -9.40 -15.16
N LEU A 69 15.13 -8.18 -14.96
CA LEU A 69 14.07 -7.92 -13.97
C LEU A 69 12.81 -8.77 -14.23
N LYS A 70 12.40 -8.91 -15.49
CA LYS A 70 11.28 -9.79 -15.85
C LYS A 70 11.58 -11.26 -15.57
N GLY A 71 12.80 -11.70 -15.82
CA GLY A 71 13.27 -13.04 -15.49
C GLY A 71 13.18 -13.29 -13.98
N ASP A 72 13.71 -12.38 -13.17
CA ASP A 72 13.70 -12.44 -11.71
C ASP A 72 12.28 -12.43 -11.15
N ILE A 73 11.40 -11.59 -11.65
CA ILE A 73 9.98 -11.56 -11.29
C ILE A 73 9.32 -12.93 -11.56
N SER A 74 9.59 -13.52 -12.74
CA SER A 74 9.04 -14.83 -13.09
C SER A 74 9.55 -15.95 -12.18
N LEU A 75 10.86 -15.93 -11.87
CA LEU A 75 11.48 -16.89 -10.96
C LEU A 75 10.95 -16.75 -9.53
N ASN A 76 10.84 -15.53 -9.02
CA ASN A 76 10.30 -15.26 -7.69
C ASN A 76 8.83 -15.69 -7.57
N LYS A 77 8.01 -15.41 -8.57
CA LYS A 77 6.61 -15.90 -8.61
C LYS A 77 6.51 -17.43 -8.57
N LYS A 78 7.40 -18.09 -9.30
CA LYS A 78 7.46 -19.57 -9.30
C LYS A 78 7.90 -20.09 -7.94
N LEU A 79 8.96 -19.54 -7.36
CA LEU A 79 9.45 -19.90 -6.04
C LEU A 79 8.39 -19.72 -4.95
N ILE A 80 7.70 -18.58 -4.93
CA ILE A 80 6.61 -18.31 -3.98
C ILE A 80 5.51 -19.36 -4.12
N LYS A 81 5.11 -19.70 -5.35
CA LYS A 81 4.10 -20.72 -5.62
C LYS A 81 4.51 -22.10 -5.12
N GLU A 82 5.74 -22.51 -5.39
CA GLU A 82 6.29 -23.79 -4.92
C GLU A 82 6.35 -23.82 -3.39
N ARG A 83 6.87 -22.79 -2.75
CA ARG A 83 6.95 -22.71 -1.27
C ARG A 83 5.57 -22.70 -0.60
N LYS A 84 4.59 -22.02 -1.19
CA LYS A 84 3.21 -22.06 -0.68
C LYS A 84 2.60 -23.45 -0.82
N TYR A 85 2.90 -24.16 -1.89
CA TYR A 85 2.45 -25.56 -2.08
C TYR A 85 3.12 -26.50 -1.06
N ASP A 86 4.44 -26.38 -0.86
CA ASP A 86 5.18 -27.17 0.13
C ASP A 86 4.62 -26.93 1.54
N LEU A 87 4.36 -25.67 1.89
CA LEU A 87 3.77 -25.29 3.16
C LEU A 87 2.37 -25.92 3.35
N LEU A 88 1.54 -25.87 2.30
CA LEU A 88 0.22 -26.46 2.35
C LEU A 88 0.28 -27.99 2.55
N THR A 89 1.20 -28.64 1.85
CA THR A 89 1.42 -30.09 1.97
C THR A 89 1.90 -30.45 3.39
N ALA A 90 2.88 -29.71 3.90
CA ALA A 90 3.36 -29.90 5.26
C ALA A 90 2.26 -29.66 6.31
N LEU A 91 1.40 -28.64 6.06
CA LEU A 91 0.26 -28.35 6.92
C LEU A 91 -0.73 -29.52 6.97
N VAL A 92 -1.09 -30.10 5.81
CA VAL A 92 -2.00 -31.25 5.75
C VAL A 92 -1.44 -32.44 6.53
N VAL A 93 -0.15 -32.75 6.35
CA VAL A 93 0.52 -33.81 7.10
C VAL A 93 0.47 -33.53 8.61
N LYS A 94 0.82 -32.28 9.02
CA LYS A 94 0.79 -31.90 10.44
C LYS A 94 -0.61 -31.97 11.05
N TYR A 95 -1.66 -31.66 10.28
CA TYR A 95 -3.05 -31.78 10.77
C TYR A 95 -3.44 -33.22 11.06
N ALA A 96 -2.90 -34.21 10.30
CA ALA A 96 -3.15 -35.61 10.54
C ALA A 96 -2.49 -36.12 11.84
N ASP A 97 -1.36 -35.51 12.23
CA ASP A 97 -0.55 -35.92 13.38
C ASP A 97 -0.84 -35.10 14.66
N LEU A 98 -1.87 -34.25 14.66
CA LEU A 98 -2.18 -33.43 15.83
C LEU A 98 -2.69 -34.29 16.99
N SER A 99 -2.07 -34.13 18.15
CA SER A 99 -2.54 -34.71 19.40
C SER A 99 -3.80 -34.00 19.90
N GLU A 100 -4.60 -34.69 20.73
CA GLU A 100 -5.80 -34.10 21.34
C GLU A 100 -5.50 -32.82 22.14
N ALA A 101 -4.35 -32.77 22.83
CA ALA A 101 -3.91 -31.59 23.57
C ALA A 101 -3.62 -30.40 22.64
N GLU A 102 -2.95 -30.65 21.50
CA GLU A 102 -2.68 -29.61 20.50
C GLU A 102 -3.98 -29.12 19.84
N ILE A 103 -4.92 -30.01 19.56
CA ILE A 103 -6.25 -29.64 19.03
C ILE A 103 -6.98 -28.75 20.01
N LYS A 104 -7.06 -29.12 21.30
CA LYS A 104 -7.69 -28.30 22.34
C LYS A 104 -7.02 -26.91 22.43
N ARG A 105 -5.70 -26.85 22.41
CA ARG A 105 -4.96 -25.59 22.44
C ARG A 105 -5.25 -24.71 21.22
N LEU A 106 -5.24 -25.28 20.03
CA LEU A 106 -5.56 -24.55 18.81
C LEU A 106 -7.01 -24.02 18.80
N VAL A 107 -7.96 -24.82 19.23
CA VAL A 107 -9.38 -24.41 19.27
C VAL A 107 -9.61 -23.36 20.34
N ILE A 108 -9.13 -23.56 21.57
CA ILE A 108 -9.40 -22.68 22.69
C ILE A 108 -8.56 -21.39 22.56
N GLU A 109 -7.22 -21.51 22.49
CA GLU A 109 -6.35 -20.34 22.55
C GLU A 109 -6.33 -19.56 21.23
N LYS A 110 -6.16 -20.26 20.10
CA LYS A 110 -5.97 -19.59 18.81
C LYS A 110 -7.28 -19.18 18.14
N LYS A 111 -8.33 -19.96 18.27
CA LYS A 111 -9.62 -19.64 17.64
C LYS A 111 -10.53 -18.85 18.56
N TRP A 112 -10.82 -19.38 19.74
CA TRP A 112 -11.84 -18.77 20.62
C TRP A 112 -11.33 -17.52 21.34
N PHE A 113 -10.18 -17.59 22.02
CA PHE A 113 -9.66 -16.42 22.72
C PHE A 113 -9.25 -15.30 21.78
N THR A 114 -8.64 -15.61 20.63
CA THR A 114 -8.32 -14.60 19.64
C THR A 114 -9.57 -13.92 19.07
N SER A 115 -10.62 -14.70 18.77
CA SER A 115 -11.89 -14.14 18.29
C SER A 115 -12.61 -13.32 19.34
N LEU A 116 -12.54 -13.72 20.60
CA LEU A 116 -13.11 -12.99 21.72
C LEU A 116 -12.37 -11.66 21.94
N ALA A 117 -11.04 -11.70 21.97
CA ALA A 117 -10.22 -10.51 22.14
C ALA A 117 -10.51 -9.49 21.02
N LEU A 118 -10.52 -9.92 19.76
CA LEU A 118 -10.84 -9.07 18.62
C LEU A 118 -12.24 -8.41 18.74
N ARG A 119 -13.26 -9.18 19.16
CA ARG A 119 -14.60 -8.62 19.35
C ARG A 119 -14.64 -7.62 20.49
N LEU A 120 -13.92 -7.89 21.59
CA LEU A 120 -13.82 -6.97 22.72
C LEU A 120 -13.14 -5.67 22.30
N ASP A 121 -12.03 -5.75 21.60
CA ASP A 121 -11.32 -4.57 21.09
C ASP A 121 -12.18 -3.74 20.13
N CYS A 122 -12.92 -4.39 19.23
CA CYS A 122 -13.86 -3.70 18.34
C CYS A 122 -14.94 -2.94 19.12
N GLU A 123 -15.53 -3.56 20.17
CA GLU A 123 -16.53 -2.90 20.99
C GLU A 123 -15.95 -1.75 21.84
N MET A 124 -14.75 -1.93 22.38
CA MET A 124 -14.06 -0.87 23.11
C MET A 124 -13.77 0.33 22.19
N GLN A 125 -13.31 0.08 20.97
CA GLN A 125 -13.08 1.14 19.98
C GLN A 125 -14.38 1.84 19.59
N ARG A 126 -15.47 1.10 19.41
CA ARG A 126 -16.79 1.66 19.10
C ARG A 126 -17.27 2.60 20.22
N ILE A 127 -17.15 2.18 21.48
CA ILE A 127 -17.53 3.01 22.65
C ILE A 127 -16.63 4.25 22.74
N SER A 128 -15.31 4.09 22.58
CA SER A 128 -14.37 5.22 22.56
C SER A 128 -14.71 6.26 21.49
N GLN A 129 -15.03 5.81 20.29
CA GLN A 129 -15.43 6.71 19.19
C GLN A 129 -16.76 7.43 19.51
N GLN A 130 -17.71 6.76 20.16
CA GLN A 130 -18.96 7.41 20.60
C GLN A 130 -18.70 8.47 21.67
N LEU A 131 -17.85 8.18 22.66
CA LEU A 131 -17.44 9.16 23.67
C LEU A 131 -16.75 10.38 23.06
N THR A 132 -15.84 10.16 22.12
CA THR A 132 -15.18 11.28 21.40
C THR A 132 -16.19 12.17 20.67
N LYS A 133 -17.19 11.57 20.03
CA LYS A 133 -18.28 12.34 19.38
C LYS A 133 -19.11 13.14 20.39
N VAL A 134 -19.43 12.55 21.54
CA VAL A 134 -20.17 13.24 22.59
C VAL A 134 -19.35 14.40 23.16
N LEU A 135 -18.05 14.20 23.40
CA LEU A 135 -17.16 15.27 23.85
C LEU A 135 -17.06 16.43 22.83
N ALA A 136 -16.89 16.11 21.57
CA ALA A 136 -16.85 17.10 20.50
C ALA A 136 -18.17 17.88 20.37
N LEU A 137 -19.31 17.23 20.61
CA LEU A 137 -20.61 17.91 20.69
C LEU A 137 -20.71 18.80 21.92
N ALA A 138 -20.27 18.32 23.08
CA ALA A 138 -20.26 19.12 24.31
C ALA A 138 -19.39 20.38 24.16
N GLU A 139 -18.23 20.27 23.55
CA GLU A 139 -17.36 21.43 23.25
C GLU A 139 -18.02 22.40 22.26
N ARG A 140 -18.63 21.86 21.18
CA ARG A 140 -19.32 22.67 20.15
C ARG A 140 -20.46 23.48 20.71
N TYR A 141 -21.20 22.92 21.68
CA TYR A 141 -22.37 23.56 22.30
C TYR A 141 -22.06 24.10 23.71
N ALA A 142 -20.78 24.30 24.04
CA ALA A 142 -20.37 24.86 25.32
C ALA A 142 -20.84 26.32 25.50
N GLN A 143 -20.93 27.08 24.40
CA GLN A 143 -21.51 28.41 24.40
C GLN A 143 -22.95 28.35 23.90
N THR A 144 -23.82 29.04 24.58
CA THR A 144 -25.23 29.18 24.14
C THR A 144 -25.36 30.25 23.06
N LEU A 145 -26.39 30.13 22.19
CA LEU A 145 -26.68 31.15 21.18
C LEU A 145 -26.75 32.58 21.73
N PRO A 146 -27.43 32.85 22.87
CA PRO A 146 -27.43 34.19 23.47
C PRO A 146 -26.04 34.71 23.88
N GLU A 147 -25.16 33.83 24.34
CA GLU A 147 -23.77 34.20 24.68
C GLU A 147 -22.97 34.60 23.42
N ILE A 148 -23.12 33.81 22.34
CA ILE A 148 -22.49 34.12 21.05
C ILE A 148 -23.00 35.44 20.48
N ASP A 149 -24.30 35.71 20.55
CA ASP A 149 -24.89 36.99 20.13
C ASP A 149 -24.40 38.17 20.94
N ALA A 150 -24.19 38.01 22.26
CA ALA A 150 -23.61 39.03 23.13
C ALA A 150 -22.14 39.28 22.72
N ASP A 151 -21.36 38.24 22.50
CA ASP A 151 -19.95 38.38 22.08
C ASP A 151 -19.82 39.08 20.71
N ILE A 152 -20.73 38.78 19.77
CA ILE A 152 -20.80 39.44 18.46
C ILE A 152 -21.09 40.93 18.64
N THR A 153 -22.08 41.26 19.43
CA THR A 153 -22.45 42.66 19.71
C THR A 153 -21.28 43.47 20.33
N ASP A 154 -20.55 42.85 21.26
CA ASP A 154 -19.38 43.47 21.89
C ASP A 154 -18.20 43.67 20.92
N LEU A 155 -17.99 42.68 20.03
CA LEU A 155 -16.99 42.78 18.97
C LEU A 155 -17.35 43.84 17.93
N GLU A 156 -18.60 43.96 17.53
CA GLU A 156 -19.08 45.02 16.62
C GLU A 156 -18.86 46.42 17.24
N ALA A 157 -19.16 46.58 18.51
CA ALA A 157 -18.93 47.84 19.20
C ALA A 157 -17.44 48.18 19.25
N LYS A 158 -16.56 47.23 19.50
CA LYS A 158 -15.11 47.40 19.48
C LYS A 158 -14.60 47.81 18.10
N VAL A 159 -15.07 47.14 17.05
CA VAL A 159 -14.71 47.46 15.65
C VAL A 159 -15.16 48.90 15.31
N ALA A 160 -16.41 49.27 15.64
CA ALA A 160 -16.92 50.61 15.40
C ALA A 160 -16.08 51.68 16.14
N ALA A 161 -15.68 51.43 17.38
CA ALA A 161 -14.80 52.33 18.13
C ALA A 161 -13.43 52.46 17.47
N HIS A 162 -12.84 51.40 16.98
CA HIS A 162 -11.56 51.43 16.26
C HIS A 162 -11.66 52.18 14.93
N LEU A 163 -12.71 51.96 14.15
CA LEU A 163 -12.94 52.68 12.89
C LEU A 163 -13.08 54.20 13.15
N LYS A 164 -13.82 54.60 14.18
CA LYS A 164 -13.94 55.99 14.58
C LYS A 164 -12.60 56.61 14.98
N GLN A 165 -11.71 55.88 15.64
CA GLN A 165 -10.36 56.35 15.96
C GLN A 165 -9.48 56.52 14.73
N MET A 166 -9.72 55.71 13.68
CA MET A 166 -8.99 55.77 12.41
C MET A 166 -9.53 56.87 11.46
N GLY A 167 -10.63 57.56 11.83
CA GLY A 167 -11.20 58.66 11.03
C GLY A 167 -12.24 58.25 9.99
N TYR A 168 -12.81 57.04 10.19
CA TYR A 168 -13.97 56.54 9.39
C TYR A 168 -15.26 56.68 10.18
#